data_b97bc6b8cb5ea665ec1c44a5f2da3f95
#
_entry.id   b97bc6b8cb5ea665ec1c44a5f2da3f95
#
_cell.length_a   1.000
_cell.length_b   1.000
_cell.length_c   1.000
_cell.angle_alpha   90.00
_cell.angle_beta   90.00
_cell.angle_gamma   90.00
#
_symmetry.space_group_name_H-M   'P 1'
#
loop_
_entity.id
_entity.type
_entity.pdbx_description
1 polymer ?
#
loop_
_entity_poly.entity_id
_entity_poly.type
_entity_poly.pdbx_seq_one_letter_code
_entity_poly.pdbx_strand_id
1 'polypeptide(L)'
;MWQWRYCACMREALAIEAEERERHEQDVRRRERWEVQQRSLDTLFPQWRQSAKVPRQTLANFLVSVETRGLVERIKVWTAVVNPTEGFLLTGRVGSGKTHIIRGVAHQMRAQYRTVLYTTVPYLLEHLRGPTGVDMDAVLKATTRADVVVWDDLGAEKPSDWALDRLYLLLDARYEAEKPLLATSNLSPSLLEERVGARIVSRLMEMGPVWEVPGADYRLLLARKRLAVG
;
A
#
# COMPACT_ATOMS: atom_id res chain seq x y z
N MET A 1 15.84 -32.73 52.53
CA MET A 1 15.79 -32.37 51.10
C MET A 1 14.36 -31.97 50.77
N TRP A 2 14.02 -30.66 50.84
CA TRP A 2 12.67 -30.13 50.60
C TRP A 2 12.51 -29.85 49.10
N GLN A 3 11.86 -30.79 48.40
CA GLN A 3 11.38 -30.53 47.01
C GLN A 3 10.10 -29.72 47.12
N TRP A 4 10.20 -28.39 46.92
CA TRP A 4 9.06 -27.54 46.68
C TRP A 4 8.41 -27.94 45.34
N ARG A 5 7.35 -28.74 45.40
CA ARG A 5 6.47 -28.93 44.26
C ARG A 5 5.68 -27.64 44.10
N TYR A 6 6.05 -26.84 43.11
CA TYR A 6 5.19 -25.70 42.70
C TYR A 6 3.78 -26.23 42.55
N CYS A 7 2.77 -25.54 43.15
CA CYS A 7 1.37 -25.92 42.96
C CYS A 7 1.01 -25.79 41.48
N ALA A 8 -0.03 -26.46 41.00
CA ALA A 8 -0.44 -26.41 39.61
C ALA A 8 -0.68 -24.97 39.13
N CYS A 9 -1.28 -24.13 39.96
CA CYS A 9 -1.51 -22.72 39.69
C CYS A 9 -0.23 -21.90 39.49
N MET A 10 0.86 -22.19 40.22
CA MET A 10 2.14 -21.49 40.05
C MET A 10 2.85 -21.92 38.78
N ARG A 11 2.75 -23.19 38.37
CA ARG A 11 3.27 -23.68 37.09
C ARG A 11 2.54 -23.07 35.92
N GLU A 12 1.21 -22.92 36.04
CA GLU A 12 0.37 -22.28 35.02
C GLU A 12 0.69 -20.78 34.91
N ALA A 13 0.86 -20.08 36.02
CA ALA A 13 1.27 -18.66 36.02
C ALA A 13 2.66 -18.47 35.36
N LEU A 14 3.64 -19.32 35.70
CA LEU A 14 4.98 -19.26 35.09
C LEU A 14 4.95 -19.59 33.59
N ALA A 15 4.07 -20.50 33.15
CA ALA A 15 3.90 -20.79 31.74
C ALA A 15 3.31 -19.60 30.98
N ILE A 16 2.28 -18.95 31.55
CA ILE A 16 1.67 -17.73 30.98
C ILE A 16 2.72 -16.61 30.86
N GLU A 17 3.49 -16.36 31.94
CA GLU A 17 4.56 -15.36 31.89
C GLU A 17 5.66 -15.67 30.87
N ALA A 18 5.99 -16.95 30.68
CA ALA A 18 6.96 -17.38 29.69
C ALA A 18 6.43 -17.15 28.27
N GLU A 19 5.16 -17.49 28.00
CA GLU A 19 4.52 -17.25 26.71
C GLU A 19 4.37 -15.75 26.40
N GLU A 20 4.08 -14.92 27.42
CA GLU A 20 4.01 -13.48 27.25
C GLU A 20 5.38 -12.88 26.95
N ARG A 21 6.44 -13.34 27.62
CA ARG A 21 7.81 -12.94 27.32
C ARG A 21 8.22 -13.32 25.92
N GLU A 22 7.95 -14.57 25.53
CA GLU A 22 8.29 -15.04 24.19
C GLU A 22 7.55 -14.26 23.10
N ARG A 23 6.25 -13.98 23.31
CA ARG A 23 5.46 -13.10 22.41
C ARG A 23 6.06 -11.70 22.32
N HIS A 24 6.42 -11.12 23.45
CA HIS A 24 7.03 -9.79 23.50
C HIS A 24 8.37 -9.76 22.76
N GLU A 25 9.24 -10.75 22.97
CA GLU A 25 10.52 -10.86 22.25
C GLU A 25 10.31 -11.04 20.73
N GLN A 26 9.33 -11.84 20.33
CA GLN A 26 9.00 -12.03 18.91
C GLN A 26 8.50 -10.74 18.29
N ASP A 27 7.68 -9.96 19.00
CA ASP A 27 7.18 -8.64 18.54
C ASP A 27 8.32 -7.63 18.42
N VAL A 28 9.23 -7.57 19.37
CA VAL A 28 10.43 -6.71 19.31
C VAL A 28 11.28 -7.06 18.09
N ARG A 29 11.62 -8.35 17.90
CA ARG A 29 12.42 -8.81 16.75
C ARG A 29 11.70 -8.56 15.41
N ARG A 30 10.36 -8.67 15.38
CA ARG A 30 9.55 -8.38 14.20
C ARG A 30 9.62 -6.89 13.86
N ARG A 31 9.48 -6.02 14.87
CA ARG A 31 9.57 -4.57 14.73
C ARG A 31 10.95 -4.14 14.22
N GLU A 32 12.02 -4.64 14.83
CA GLU A 32 13.40 -4.31 14.42
C GLU A 32 13.67 -4.71 12.96
N ARG A 33 13.28 -5.92 12.57
CA ARG A 33 13.40 -6.38 11.16
C ARG A 33 12.61 -5.50 10.22
N TRP A 34 11.39 -5.15 10.59
CA TRP A 34 10.55 -4.25 9.81
C TRP A 34 11.19 -2.88 9.66
N GLU A 35 11.71 -2.27 10.73
CA GLU A 35 12.34 -0.95 10.69
C GLU A 35 13.52 -0.91 9.70
N VAL A 36 14.36 -1.94 9.70
CA VAL A 36 15.50 -2.04 8.77
C VAL A 36 15.03 -2.15 7.31
N GLN A 37 14.09 -3.07 7.06
CA GLN A 37 13.58 -3.29 5.71
C GLN A 37 12.80 -2.08 5.19
N GLN A 38 11.94 -1.48 6.02
CA GLN A 38 11.16 -0.32 5.64
C GLN A 38 12.04 0.89 5.37
N ARG A 39 13.10 1.07 6.16
CA ARG A 39 14.08 2.15 5.94
C ARG A 39 14.79 2.00 4.59
N SER A 40 15.13 0.78 4.19
CA SER A 40 15.70 0.49 2.88
C SER A 40 14.74 0.86 1.73
N LEU A 41 13.46 0.49 1.84
CA LEU A 41 12.43 0.87 0.86
C LEU A 41 12.23 2.40 0.80
N ASP A 42 12.18 3.06 1.95
CA ASP A 42 12.01 4.52 2.05
C ASP A 42 13.25 5.29 1.53
N THR A 43 14.41 4.67 1.50
CA THR A 43 15.62 5.23 0.88
C THR A 43 15.55 5.08 -0.64
N LEU A 44 15.11 3.93 -1.12
CA LEU A 44 14.95 3.67 -2.55
C LEU A 44 13.83 4.53 -3.15
N PHE A 45 12.71 4.71 -2.42
CA PHE A 45 11.55 5.52 -2.82
C PHE A 45 11.19 6.54 -1.73
N PRO A 46 11.86 7.71 -1.70
CA PRO A 46 11.73 8.68 -0.61
C PRO A 46 10.39 9.45 -0.60
N GLN A 47 9.53 9.28 -1.60
CA GLN A 47 8.25 10.00 -1.75
C GLN A 47 7.38 9.90 -0.50
N TRP A 48 7.38 8.76 0.19
CA TRP A 48 6.64 8.58 1.43
C TRP A 48 7.10 9.55 2.52
N ARG A 49 8.41 9.71 2.69
CA ARG A 49 8.99 10.57 3.72
C ARG A 49 8.98 12.04 3.36
N GLN A 50 9.13 12.36 2.07
CA GLN A 50 9.24 13.73 1.59
C GLN A 50 7.89 14.43 1.44
N SER A 51 6.79 13.70 1.40
CA SER A 51 5.46 14.29 1.22
C SER A 51 4.87 14.79 2.53
N ALA A 52 4.72 16.11 2.69
CA ALA A 52 4.02 16.71 3.83
C ALA A 52 2.53 16.31 3.94
N LYS A 53 1.94 15.75 2.89
CA LYS A 53 0.54 15.30 2.86
C LYS A 53 0.36 13.90 3.43
N VAL A 54 1.36 13.03 3.31
CA VAL A 54 1.28 11.64 3.75
C VAL A 54 0.88 11.53 5.22
N PRO A 55 1.49 12.22 6.20
CA PRO A 55 1.11 12.09 7.60
C PRO A 55 -0.35 12.47 7.90
N ARG A 56 -0.99 13.23 7.00
CA ARG A 56 -2.36 13.74 7.15
C ARG A 56 -3.41 12.93 6.40
N GLN A 57 -3.01 11.92 5.64
CA GLN A 57 -3.92 11.10 4.81
C GLN A 57 -3.99 9.68 5.38
N THR A 58 -4.84 9.51 6.38
CA THR A 58 -5.12 8.22 7.03
C THR A 58 -6.56 7.78 6.75
N LEU A 59 -6.88 6.50 6.94
CA LEU A 59 -8.26 6.02 6.83
C LEU A 59 -9.17 6.65 7.89
N ALA A 60 -8.61 7.01 9.06
CA ALA A 60 -9.37 7.60 10.15
C ALA A 60 -9.87 9.02 9.84
N ASN A 61 -9.15 9.79 9.02
CA ASN A 61 -9.54 11.15 8.65
C ASN A 61 -10.08 11.25 7.21
N PHE A 62 -10.33 10.12 6.55
CA PHE A 62 -11.05 10.11 5.29
C PHE A 62 -12.53 10.44 5.51
N LEU A 63 -13.04 11.41 4.78
CA LEU A 63 -14.44 11.80 4.88
C LEU A 63 -15.33 10.79 4.14
N VAL A 64 -15.97 9.94 4.91
CA VAL A 64 -16.86 8.90 4.38
C VAL A 64 -18.21 9.51 4.03
N SER A 65 -18.58 9.46 2.75
CA SER A 65 -19.93 9.79 2.26
C SER A 65 -20.81 8.51 2.24
N VAL A 66 -22.09 8.69 2.00
CA VAL A 66 -23.02 7.55 1.79
C VAL A 66 -22.53 6.64 0.65
N GLU A 67 -22.06 7.26 -0.43
CA GLU A 67 -21.58 6.56 -1.64
C GLU A 67 -20.26 5.81 -1.39
N THR A 68 -19.34 6.35 -0.57
CA THR A 68 -18.04 5.74 -0.30
C THR A 68 -18.05 4.75 0.86
N ARG A 69 -19.12 4.69 1.66
CA ARG A 69 -19.19 3.85 2.86
C ARG A 69 -18.91 2.37 2.58
N GLY A 70 -19.58 1.81 1.58
CA GLY A 70 -19.40 0.39 1.21
C GLY A 70 -17.96 0.08 0.75
N LEU A 71 -17.32 1.00 0.05
CA LEU A 71 -15.92 0.87 -0.35
C LEU A 71 -15.00 0.91 0.87
N VAL A 72 -15.19 1.87 1.78
CA VAL A 72 -14.37 1.99 2.99
C VAL A 72 -14.46 0.74 3.85
N GLU A 73 -15.64 0.15 3.99
CA GLU A 73 -15.80 -1.11 4.73
C GLU A 73 -15.05 -2.28 4.06
N ARG A 74 -15.11 -2.42 2.73
CA ARG A 74 -14.30 -3.44 2.01
C ARG A 74 -12.81 -3.24 2.24
N ILE A 75 -12.34 -1.99 2.21
CA ILE A 75 -10.93 -1.65 2.47
C ILE A 75 -10.54 -2.01 3.91
N LYS A 76 -11.39 -1.74 4.90
CA LYS A 76 -11.15 -2.15 6.29
C LYS A 76 -11.04 -3.66 6.42
N VAL A 77 -11.94 -4.42 5.78
CA VAL A 77 -11.88 -5.88 5.74
C VAL A 77 -10.57 -6.34 5.12
N TRP A 78 -10.18 -5.77 3.98
CA TRP A 78 -8.91 -6.10 3.32
C TRP A 78 -7.69 -5.81 4.23
N THR A 79 -7.68 -4.65 4.93
CA THR A 79 -6.59 -4.29 5.84
C THR A 79 -6.50 -5.16 7.09
N ALA A 80 -7.55 -5.87 7.44
CA ALA A 80 -7.59 -6.81 8.56
C ALA A 80 -7.04 -8.20 8.21
N VAL A 81 -6.87 -8.52 6.91
CA VAL A 81 -6.29 -9.81 6.48
C VAL A 81 -4.82 -9.89 6.87
N VAL A 82 -4.46 -10.98 7.54
CA VAL A 82 -3.09 -11.13 8.10
C VAL A 82 -2.02 -11.25 7.02
N ASN A 83 -2.25 -11.88 5.91
CA ASN A 83 -1.32 -11.97 4.78
C ASN A 83 -2.13 -11.88 3.49
N PRO A 84 -2.53 -10.67 3.05
CA PRO A 84 -3.26 -10.57 1.82
C PRO A 84 -2.35 -10.97 0.64
N THR A 85 -2.83 -11.85 -0.21
CA THR A 85 -2.19 -12.23 -1.48
C THR A 85 -2.80 -11.43 -2.63
N GLU A 86 -4.05 -11.02 -2.49
CA GLU A 86 -4.75 -10.20 -3.47
C GLU A 86 -4.56 -8.72 -3.19
N GLY A 87 -4.33 -7.95 -4.26
CA GLY A 87 -4.34 -6.50 -4.24
C GLY A 87 -5.71 -5.93 -4.60
N PHE A 88 -5.73 -4.70 -5.08
CA PHE A 88 -6.91 -4.07 -5.71
C PHE A 88 -6.51 -2.85 -6.54
N LEU A 89 -7.35 -2.51 -7.52
CA LEU A 89 -7.26 -1.28 -8.29
C LEU A 89 -8.38 -0.32 -7.88
N LEU A 90 -8.03 0.89 -7.45
CA LEU A 90 -9.00 1.97 -7.23
C LEU A 90 -9.10 2.83 -8.49
N THR A 91 -10.27 2.89 -9.09
CA THR A 91 -10.56 3.77 -10.22
C THR A 91 -11.50 4.91 -9.79
N GLY A 92 -11.64 5.93 -10.60
CA GLY A 92 -12.60 7.02 -10.35
C GLY A 92 -12.06 8.38 -10.73
N ARG A 93 -12.92 9.41 -10.70
CA ARG A 93 -12.61 10.78 -11.14
C ARG A 93 -11.47 11.41 -10.35
N VAL A 94 -10.81 12.40 -10.95
CA VAL A 94 -9.83 13.22 -10.23
C VAL A 94 -10.49 13.85 -8.99
N GLY A 95 -9.77 13.85 -7.87
CA GLY A 95 -10.26 14.43 -6.62
C GLY A 95 -11.25 13.59 -5.82
N SER A 96 -11.62 12.37 -6.27
CA SER A 96 -12.54 11.47 -5.55
C SER A 96 -11.97 10.87 -4.26
N GLY A 97 -10.65 11.05 -3.99
CA GLY A 97 -10.02 10.60 -2.74
C GLY A 97 -9.20 9.32 -2.85
N LYS A 98 -8.98 8.74 -4.05
CA LYS A 98 -8.19 7.52 -4.26
C LYS A 98 -6.82 7.54 -3.57
N THR A 99 -6.02 8.59 -3.85
CA THR A 99 -4.71 8.79 -3.22
C THR A 99 -4.80 8.87 -1.70
N HIS A 100 -5.85 9.49 -1.14
CA HIS A 100 -6.06 9.55 0.30
C HIS A 100 -6.32 8.14 0.86
N ILE A 101 -7.22 7.40 0.24
CA ILE A 101 -7.56 6.03 0.64
C ILE A 101 -6.32 5.14 0.59
N ILE A 102 -5.59 5.12 -0.53
CA ILE A 102 -4.47 4.19 -0.70
C ILE A 102 -3.30 4.51 0.23
N ARG A 103 -3.09 5.81 0.54
CA ARG A 103 -2.12 6.22 1.57
C ARG A 103 -2.59 5.83 2.96
N GLY A 104 -3.89 5.95 3.24
CA GLY A 104 -4.48 5.47 4.49
C GLY A 104 -4.30 3.97 4.69
N VAL A 105 -4.47 3.17 3.64
CA VAL A 105 -4.16 1.73 3.64
C VAL A 105 -2.67 1.49 3.92
N ALA A 106 -1.78 2.20 3.22
CA ALA A 106 -0.35 2.09 3.43
C ALA A 106 0.06 2.43 4.89
N HIS A 107 -0.55 3.45 5.51
CA HIS A 107 -0.38 3.75 6.93
C HIS A 107 -0.81 2.58 7.83
N GLN A 108 -1.98 2.01 7.55
CA GLN A 108 -2.51 0.88 8.32
C GLN A 108 -1.58 -0.34 8.24
N MET A 109 -1.07 -0.66 7.03
CA MET A 109 -0.12 -1.75 6.83
C MET A 109 1.20 -1.52 7.60
N ARG A 110 1.75 -0.31 7.53
CA ARG A 110 2.97 0.06 8.28
C ARG A 110 2.77 -0.02 9.79
N ALA A 111 1.59 0.38 10.29
CA ALA A 111 1.23 0.26 11.72
C ALA A 111 1.16 -1.21 12.19
N GLN A 112 0.95 -2.14 11.26
CA GLN A 112 0.96 -3.60 11.50
C GLN A 112 2.35 -4.22 11.29
N TYR A 113 3.42 -3.42 11.18
CA TYR A 113 4.79 -3.84 10.87
C TYR A 113 4.90 -4.60 9.54
N ARG A 114 4.13 -4.17 8.52
CA ARG A 114 4.27 -4.65 7.16
C ARG A 114 5.08 -3.67 6.34
N THR A 115 5.99 -4.21 5.54
CA THR A 115 6.81 -3.40 4.64
C THR A 115 5.97 -2.91 3.47
N VAL A 116 5.98 -1.59 3.23
CA VAL A 116 5.22 -0.95 2.16
C VAL A 116 6.17 -0.19 1.24
N LEU A 117 6.18 -0.56 -0.03
CA LEU A 117 6.78 0.23 -1.09
C LEU A 117 5.70 1.10 -1.71
N TYR A 118 5.76 2.41 -1.47
CA TYR A 118 4.84 3.40 -2.04
C TYR A 118 5.55 4.26 -3.06
N THR A 119 4.98 4.37 -4.25
CA THR A 119 5.44 5.29 -5.30
C THR A 119 4.28 5.74 -6.18
N THR A 120 4.39 6.91 -6.83
CA THR A 120 3.56 7.22 -7.96
C THR A 120 4.18 6.62 -9.22
N VAL A 121 3.37 6.13 -10.16
CA VAL A 121 3.90 5.50 -11.38
C VAL A 121 4.74 6.47 -12.22
N PRO A 122 4.35 7.74 -12.41
CA PRO A 122 5.22 8.69 -13.11
C PRO A 122 6.60 8.85 -12.45
N TYR A 123 6.66 8.94 -11.12
CA TYR A 123 7.93 9.04 -10.41
C TYR A 123 8.77 7.77 -10.52
N LEU A 124 8.14 6.59 -10.42
CA LEU A 124 8.82 5.31 -10.60
C LEU A 124 9.55 5.26 -11.95
N LEU A 125 8.85 5.61 -13.01
CA LEU A 125 9.41 5.60 -14.37
C LEU A 125 10.51 6.65 -14.57
N GLU A 126 10.32 7.85 -14.03
CA GLU A 126 11.36 8.90 -14.05
C GLU A 126 12.60 8.47 -13.28
N HIS A 127 12.41 7.88 -12.10
CA HIS A 127 13.48 7.39 -11.23
C HIS A 127 14.28 6.25 -11.87
N LEU A 128 13.65 5.40 -12.68
CA LEU A 128 14.31 4.35 -13.46
C LEU A 128 15.04 4.88 -14.70
N ARG A 129 14.62 6.02 -15.27
CA ARG A 129 15.15 6.57 -16.52
C ARG A 129 16.35 7.47 -16.33
N GLY A 130 16.46 8.14 -15.18
CA GLY A 130 17.42 9.23 -14.95
C GLY A 130 18.89 8.79 -15.00
N PRO A 131 19.84 9.71 -15.24
CA PRO A 131 21.29 9.42 -15.28
C PRO A 131 21.84 8.95 -13.91
N THR A 132 21.13 9.26 -12.85
CA THR A 132 21.32 8.72 -11.49
C THR A 132 20.29 7.63 -11.19
N GLY A 133 19.75 7.01 -12.25
CA GLY A 133 18.65 6.05 -12.15
C GLY A 133 18.97 4.95 -11.15
N VAL A 134 17.98 4.64 -10.35
CA VAL A 134 18.09 3.51 -9.43
C VAL A 134 18.22 2.25 -10.28
N ASP A 135 19.11 1.37 -9.85
CA ASP A 135 19.31 0.08 -10.47
C ASP A 135 17.98 -0.70 -10.54
N MET A 136 17.64 -1.14 -11.75
CA MET A 136 16.42 -1.90 -12.01
C MET A 136 16.34 -3.17 -11.14
N ASP A 137 17.46 -3.83 -10.90
CA ASP A 137 17.54 -5.01 -10.05
C ASP A 137 17.20 -4.68 -8.59
N ALA A 138 17.61 -3.51 -8.10
CA ALA A 138 17.26 -3.05 -6.77
C ALA A 138 15.75 -2.79 -6.65
N VAL A 139 15.15 -2.16 -7.68
CA VAL A 139 13.69 -1.92 -7.73
C VAL A 139 12.93 -3.24 -7.84
N LEU A 140 13.37 -4.16 -8.66
CA LEU A 140 12.77 -5.48 -8.81
C LEU A 140 12.79 -6.26 -7.48
N LYS A 141 13.94 -6.30 -6.81
CA LYS A 141 14.08 -6.91 -5.49
C LYS A 141 13.20 -6.24 -4.43
N ALA A 142 13.12 -4.91 -4.43
CA ALA A 142 12.24 -4.16 -3.54
C ALA A 142 10.76 -4.49 -3.79
N THR A 143 10.36 -4.54 -5.08
CA THR A 143 9.00 -4.88 -5.51
C THR A 143 8.62 -6.29 -5.11
N THR A 144 9.48 -7.29 -5.23
CA THR A 144 9.20 -8.68 -4.85
C THR A 144 9.24 -8.93 -3.35
N ARG A 145 10.09 -8.21 -2.60
CA ARG A 145 10.27 -8.43 -1.16
C ARG A 145 9.25 -7.71 -0.29
N ALA A 146 8.85 -6.49 -0.64
CA ALA A 146 7.88 -5.72 0.12
C ALA A 146 6.59 -6.53 0.39
N ASP A 147 5.99 -6.42 1.57
CA ASP A 147 4.72 -7.09 1.85
C ASP A 147 3.59 -6.50 1.00
N VAL A 148 3.58 -5.18 0.82
CA VAL A 148 2.61 -4.47 -0.02
C VAL A 148 3.34 -3.50 -0.94
N VAL A 149 2.95 -3.48 -2.23
CA VAL A 149 3.38 -2.46 -3.19
C VAL A 149 2.18 -1.56 -3.52
N VAL A 150 2.43 -0.27 -3.57
CA VAL A 150 1.43 0.75 -3.90
C VAL A 150 1.89 1.55 -5.11
N TRP A 151 1.12 1.48 -6.19
CA TRP A 151 1.27 2.29 -7.40
C TRP A 151 0.17 3.34 -7.46
N ASP A 152 0.49 4.57 -7.09
CA ASP A 152 -0.45 5.69 -7.15
C ASP A 152 -0.37 6.38 -8.52
N ASP A 153 -1.52 6.83 -9.06
CA ASP A 153 -1.68 7.53 -10.33
C ASP A 153 -1.21 6.73 -11.58
N LEU A 154 -1.55 5.44 -11.68
CA LEU A 154 -1.31 4.61 -12.87
C LEU A 154 -2.11 5.16 -14.07
N GLY A 155 -1.44 5.26 -15.23
CA GLY A 155 -2.00 5.81 -16.46
C GLY A 155 -1.91 7.34 -16.56
N ALA A 156 -1.27 8.01 -15.59
CA ALA A 156 -0.94 9.44 -15.66
C ALA A 156 0.35 9.70 -16.47
N GLU A 157 1.19 8.69 -16.64
CA GLU A 157 2.43 8.73 -17.41
C GLU A 157 2.16 8.82 -18.90
N LYS A 158 3.17 9.28 -19.65
CA LYS A 158 3.15 9.19 -21.10
C LYS A 158 3.49 7.77 -21.52
N PRO A 159 2.62 7.08 -22.28
CA PRO A 159 2.90 5.75 -22.74
C PRO A 159 4.13 5.76 -23.67
N SER A 160 5.07 4.86 -23.39
CA SER A 160 6.18 4.53 -24.29
C SER A 160 6.47 3.05 -24.10
N ASP A 161 6.94 2.38 -25.12
CA ASP A 161 7.24 0.94 -25.06
C ASP A 161 8.16 0.63 -23.89
N TRP A 162 9.19 1.45 -23.67
CA TRP A 162 10.09 1.32 -22.53
C TRP A 162 9.36 1.39 -21.18
N ALA A 163 8.43 2.33 -21.01
CA ALA A 163 7.68 2.48 -19.77
C ALA A 163 6.76 1.27 -19.52
N LEU A 164 6.06 0.84 -20.58
CA LEU A 164 5.15 -0.31 -20.51
C LEU A 164 5.91 -1.61 -20.19
N ASP A 165 7.08 -1.81 -20.80
CA ASP A 165 7.93 -2.97 -20.50
C ASP A 165 8.40 -2.98 -19.05
N ARG A 166 8.80 -1.82 -18.48
CA ARG A 166 9.21 -1.72 -17.07
C ARG A 166 8.06 -1.98 -16.12
N LEU A 167 6.90 -1.39 -16.38
CA LEU A 167 5.71 -1.64 -15.57
C LEU A 167 5.29 -3.11 -15.62
N TYR A 168 5.28 -3.70 -16.81
CA TYR A 168 4.93 -5.11 -16.96
C TYR A 168 5.91 -6.02 -16.21
N LEU A 169 7.23 -5.80 -16.34
CA LEU A 169 8.24 -6.57 -15.64
C LEU A 169 8.08 -6.54 -14.12
N LEU A 170 7.82 -5.35 -13.54
CA LEU A 170 7.62 -5.19 -12.10
C LEU A 170 6.29 -5.81 -11.64
N LEU A 171 5.24 -5.68 -12.45
CA LEU A 171 3.93 -6.25 -12.17
C LEU A 171 3.98 -7.78 -12.19
N ASP A 172 4.60 -8.34 -13.22
CA ASP A 172 4.74 -9.79 -13.39
C ASP A 172 5.58 -10.41 -12.26
N ALA A 173 6.69 -9.79 -11.90
CA ALA A 173 7.50 -10.22 -10.77
C ALA A 173 6.72 -10.18 -9.44
N ARG A 174 5.79 -9.25 -9.30
CA ARG A 174 4.91 -9.15 -8.13
C ARG A 174 3.84 -10.24 -8.13
N TYR A 175 3.27 -10.52 -9.31
CA TYR A 175 2.32 -11.61 -9.51
C TYR A 175 2.95 -12.97 -9.18
N GLU A 176 4.13 -13.27 -9.72
CA GLU A 176 4.86 -14.50 -9.44
C GLU A 176 5.26 -14.66 -7.94
N ALA A 177 5.43 -13.54 -7.24
CA ALA A 177 5.69 -13.55 -5.80
C ALA A 177 4.43 -13.77 -4.96
N GLU A 178 3.24 -13.88 -5.55
CA GLU A 178 1.93 -14.04 -4.89
C GLU A 178 1.69 -13.00 -3.79
N LYS A 179 2.05 -11.73 -4.07
CA LYS A 179 1.94 -10.65 -3.10
C LYS A 179 1.09 -9.49 -3.62
N PRO A 180 0.32 -8.81 -2.76
CA PRO A 180 -0.64 -7.80 -3.17
C PRO A 180 0.04 -6.58 -3.79
N LEU A 181 -0.50 -6.11 -4.91
CA LEU A 181 -0.23 -4.81 -5.49
C LEU A 181 -1.50 -3.97 -5.44
N LEU A 182 -1.40 -2.79 -4.86
CA LEU A 182 -2.49 -1.82 -4.79
C LEU A 182 -2.21 -0.72 -5.81
N ALA A 183 -3.20 -0.40 -6.64
CA ALA A 183 -3.03 0.67 -7.62
C ALA A 183 -4.19 1.68 -7.56
N THR A 184 -3.92 2.91 -8.00
CA THR A 184 -4.97 3.90 -8.29
C THR A 184 -4.88 4.38 -9.72
N SER A 185 -6.02 4.68 -10.33
CA SER A 185 -6.09 5.31 -11.65
C SER A 185 -7.24 6.32 -11.74
N ASN A 186 -7.03 7.38 -12.51
CA ASN A 186 -8.10 8.33 -12.86
C ASN A 186 -8.89 7.86 -14.09
N LEU A 187 -8.48 6.76 -14.69
CA LEU A 187 -9.08 6.17 -15.89
C LEU A 187 -10.01 5.02 -15.50
N SER A 188 -11.05 4.79 -16.28
CA SER A 188 -11.82 3.54 -16.23
C SER A 188 -10.94 2.37 -16.69
N PRO A 189 -11.28 1.12 -16.36
CA PRO A 189 -10.51 -0.03 -16.84
C PRO A 189 -10.28 -0.05 -18.35
N SER A 190 -11.30 0.28 -19.15
CA SER A 190 -11.18 0.34 -20.61
C SER A 190 -10.22 1.43 -21.08
N LEU A 191 -10.31 2.65 -20.53
CA LEU A 191 -9.38 3.73 -20.85
C LEU A 191 -7.97 3.46 -20.33
N LEU A 192 -7.85 2.73 -19.23
CA LEU A 192 -6.55 2.31 -18.70
C LEU A 192 -5.90 1.28 -19.65
N GLU A 193 -6.69 0.35 -20.19
CA GLU A 193 -6.23 -0.61 -21.19
C GLU A 193 -5.72 0.06 -22.46
N GLU A 194 -6.42 1.08 -22.96
CA GLU A 194 -5.94 1.90 -24.08
C GLU A 194 -4.63 2.65 -23.76
N ARG A 195 -4.44 3.01 -22.49
CA ARG A 195 -3.29 3.80 -22.04
C ARG A 195 -2.05 2.96 -21.75
N VAL A 196 -2.19 1.85 -21.03
CA VAL A 196 -1.05 1.03 -20.56
C VAL A 196 -1.01 -0.37 -21.17
N GLY A 197 -1.98 -0.70 -22.02
CA GLY A 197 -2.07 -1.96 -22.73
C GLY A 197 -2.81 -3.07 -21.99
N ALA A 198 -3.42 -3.97 -22.77
CA ALA A 198 -4.26 -5.07 -22.27
C ALA A 198 -3.50 -6.01 -21.30
N ARG A 199 -2.21 -6.27 -21.54
CA ARG A 199 -1.39 -7.18 -20.72
C ARG A 199 -1.28 -6.69 -19.27
N ILE A 200 -1.04 -5.39 -19.05
CA ILE A 200 -0.91 -4.79 -17.71
C ILE A 200 -2.26 -4.81 -17.00
N VAL A 201 -3.36 -4.41 -17.69
CA VAL A 201 -4.68 -4.35 -17.08
C VAL A 201 -5.20 -5.75 -16.75
N SER A 202 -5.05 -6.72 -17.64
CA SER A 202 -5.44 -8.12 -17.39
C SER A 202 -4.73 -8.67 -16.15
N ARG A 203 -3.41 -8.46 -16.05
CA ARG A 203 -2.62 -8.91 -14.89
C ARG A 203 -3.05 -8.24 -13.59
N LEU A 204 -3.34 -6.93 -13.62
CA LEU A 204 -3.88 -6.22 -12.44
C LEU A 204 -5.23 -6.78 -11.99
N MET A 205 -6.11 -7.13 -12.93
CA MET A 205 -7.42 -7.73 -12.63
C MET A 205 -7.32 -9.16 -12.08
N GLU A 206 -6.30 -9.93 -12.50
CA GLU A 206 -6.00 -11.23 -11.89
C GLU A 206 -5.50 -11.09 -10.46
N MET A 207 -4.74 -10.04 -10.16
CA MET A 207 -4.18 -9.80 -8.84
C MET A 207 -5.21 -9.27 -7.83
N GLY A 208 -6.42 -8.89 -8.26
CA GLY A 208 -7.47 -8.46 -7.35
C GLY A 208 -8.57 -7.62 -7.99
N PRO A 209 -9.60 -7.28 -7.22
CA PRO A 209 -10.77 -6.57 -7.72
C PRO A 209 -10.47 -5.12 -8.12
N VAL A 210 -11.30 -4.63 -9.05
CA VAL A 210 -11.38 -3.21 -9.37
C VAL A 210 -12.52 -2.58 -8.57
N TRP A 211 -12.20 -1.53 -7.82
CA TRP A 211 -13.19 -0.78 -7.05
C TRP A 211 -13.24 0.66 -7.52
N GLU A 212 -14.43 1.13 -7.87
CA GLU A 212 -14.63 2.52 -8.19
C GLU A 212 -14.77 3.35 -6.89
N VAL A 213 -14.04 4.48 -6.83
CA VAL A 213 -14.21 5.49 -5.78
C VAL A 213 -15.21 6.51 -6.28
N PRO A 214 -16.48 6.43 -5.86
CA PRO A 214 -17.52 7.35 -6.31
C PRO A 214 -17.32 8.75 -5.73
N GLY A 215 -17.96 9.73 -6.32
CA GLY A 215 -18.03 11.08 -5.78
C GLY A 215 -17.43 12.15 -6.69
N ALA A 216 -17.72 13.40 -6.33
CA ALA A 216 -17.22 14.58 -7.01
C ALA A 216 -15.80 14.93 -6.56
N ASP A 217 -15.15 15.85 -7.29
CA ASP A 217 -13.84 16.38 -6.89
C ASP A 217 -13.93 17.14 -5.55
N TYR A 218 -13.49 16.50 -4.49
CA TYR A 218 -13.52 17.04 -3.13
C TYR A 218 -12.66 18.32 -2.99
N ARG A 219 -11.61 18.47 -3.79
CA ARG A 219 -10.76 19.68 -3.78
C ARG A 219 -11.55 20.89 -4.28
N LEU A 220 -12.38 20.70 -5.32
CA LEU A 220 -13.26 21.75 -5.83
C LEU A 220 -14.37 22.09 -4.82
N LEU A 221 -14.92 21.10 -4.14
CA LEU A 221 -15.91 21.33 -3.08
C LEU A 221 -15.32 22.14 -1.92
N LEU A 222 -14.11 21.84 -1.49
CA LEU A 222 -13.41 22.62 -0.46
C LEU A 222 -13.09 24.03 -0.91
N ALA A 223 -12.64 24.21 -2.16
CA ALA A 223 -12.35 25.53 -2.72
C ALA A 223 -13.62 26.40 -2.75
N ARG A 224 -14.74 25.85 -3.22
CA ARG A 224 -16.04 26.56 -3.23
C ARG A 224 -16.52 26.94 -1.83
N LYS A 225 -16.37 26.05 -0.84
CA LYS A 225 -16.73 26.37 0.56
C LYS A 225 -15.88 27.51 1.13
N ARG A 226 -14.60 27.58 0.82
CA ARG A 226 -13.72 28.68 1.26
C ARG A 226 -14.12 30.03 0.64
N LEU A 227 -14.52 30.03 -0.63
CA LEU A 227 -14.98 31.24 -1.32
C LEU A 227 -16.37 31.73 -0.84
N ALA A 228 -17.19 30.82 -0.28
CA ALA A 228 -18.51 31.17 0.24
C ALA A 228 -18.51 31.70 1.69
N VAL A 229 -17.38 31.63 2.38
CA VAL A 229 -17.18 32.04 3.80
C VAL A 229 -16.35 33.36 3.89
N GLY A 230 -15.75 33.82 2.81
CA GLY A 230 -15.04 35.10 2.71
C GLY A 230 -15.87 36.14 1.98
#